data_359203fa36c1774cdff90a273e47e4ea
#
_entry.id   359203fa36c1774cdff90a273e47e4ea
#
_cell.length_a   1.000
_cell.length_b   1.000
_cell.length_c   1.000
_cell.angle_alpha   90.00
_cell.angle_beta   90.00
_cell.angle_gamma   90.00
#
_symmetry.space_group_name_H-M   'P 1'
#
loop_
_entity.id
_entity.type
_entity.pdbx_description
1 polymer ?
#
loop_
_entity_poly.entity_id
_entity_poly.type
_entity_poly.pdbx_seq_one_letter_code
_entity_poly.pdbx_strand_id
1 'polypeptide(L)'
;MTQQLDRNLFSRGRHKPDVPDSPLMEQVQEWILKHNVEHIHGPENVHYDIDELVVLVLLRNGRPYIKTFIEHYFSLGVKHIVFLDNGSTDGTVEALKAYDEHITVFRSGLSFKKYNLLMKRYLVERFGQGRWTLSVDIDELFEYPYSNVVSLKALLRYLNEHSYTAVVTYMLDMFPETLLPAESSAAEYEDLKDLHRFYDISDVLTRDYNEGGDIGNVVTNDEIEILRGGVMRRIFRTSPLLFKHPLLFLDEKLKPHDLSDHWVGNARIADFTAVFLHYKISANLYELVRREIEEERRYQNLHGKYDRIYEVLKEAPSLLIRNDTSEELRSVNDLVGTRFVSVSREYMNFVDEEERKKEGHDSEQKRSERLFDAFFNARSEVAVYSKRIRKLEQQLKELRTERKGSPRNKRAMSSRSAEEQLRAIQSSRTWKVFTMVMRLNIGVRSALGRLRRRGVQREG
;
A
#
# COMPACT_ATOMS: atom_id res chain seq x y z
N MET A 1 22.17 9.39 -17.35
CA MET A 1 22.53 8.21 -16.53
C MET A 1 21.45 7.85 -15.50
N THR A 2 20.80 8.82 -14.87
CA THR A 2 19.73 8.61 -13.86
C THR A 2 18.45 8.01 -14.45
N GLN A 3 17.98 8.44 -15.62
CA GLN A 3 16.80 7.88 -16.29
C GLN A 3 16.98 6.43 -16.78
N GLN A 4 18.21 6.00 -17.08
CA GLN A 4 18.51 4.64 -17.49
C GLN A 4 18.63 3.69 -16.30
N LEU A 5 19.04 4.21 -15.14
CA LEU A 5 19.00 3.51 -13.85
C LEU A 5 17.55 3.32 -13.37
N ASP A 6 16.68 4.32 -13.51
CA ASP A 6 15.27 4.24 -13.13
C ASP A 6 14.50 3.24 -14.02
N ARG A 7 14.71 3.21 -15.31
CA ARG A 7 14.13 2.18 -16.22
C ARG A 7 14.56 0.76 -15.84
N ASN A 8 15.80 0.57 -15.43
CA ASN A 8 16.30 -0.74 -14.97
C ASN A 8 15.72 -1.19 -13.62
N LEU A 9 15.36 -0.25 -12.73
CA LEU A 9 14.71 -0.56 -11.46
C LEU A 9 13.30 -1.14 -11.65
N PHE A 10 12.55 -0.60 -12.60
CA PHE A 10 11.21 -1.12 -12.95
C PHE A 10 11.26 -2.38 -13.83
N SER A 11 12.30 -2.55 -14.67
CA SER A 11 12.46 -3.73 -15.53
C SER A 11 12.89 -4.99 -14.77
N ARG A 12 13.58 -4.85 -13.64
CA ARG A 12 13.98 -5.98 -12.77
C ARG A 12 12.82 -6.56 -11.95
N GLY A 13 11.62 -5.99 -11.99
CA GLY A 13 10.45 -6.47 -11.25
C GLY A 13 9.64 -7.57 -11.95
N ARG A 14 10.06 -8.08 -13.10
CA ARG A 14 9.55 -9.36 -13.59
C ARG A 14 10.30 -10.48 -12.86
N HIS A 15 10.02 -10.68 -11.56
CA HIS A 15 10.15 -12.02 -11.04
C HIS A 15 9.16 -12.86 -11.88
N LYS A 16 9.68 -13.65 -12.81
CA LYS A 16 9.00 -14.91 -13.09
C LYS A 16 8.92 -15.58 -11.72
N PRO A 17 7.73 -15.81 -11.16
CA PRO A 17 7.64 -16.75 -10.05
C PRO A 17 8.44 -17.98 -10.46
N ASP A 18 8.93 -18.77 -9.52
CA ASP A 18 9.43 -20.13 -9.80
C ASP A 18 8.22 -20.93 -10.32
N VAL A 19 7.75 -20.54 -11.52
CA VAL A 19 6.73 -21.25 -12.26
C VAL A 19 7.40 -22.53 -12.68
N PRO A 20 6.82 -23.67 -12.36
CA PRO A 20 7.33 -24.96 -12.78
C PRO A 20 7.65 -24.93 -14.27
N ASP A 21 8.78 -25.53 -14.68
CA ASP A 21 9.27 -25.52 -16.06
C ASP A 21 8.30 -26.13 -17.07
N SER A 22 7.17 -26.68 -16.60
CA SER A 22 6.06 -27.19 -17.43
C SER A 22 4.72 -27.20 -16.68
N PRO A 23 3.57 -27.08 -17.40
CA PRO A 23 2.24 -27.21 -16.79
C PRO A 23 2.03 -28.53 -16.05
N LEU A 24 2.65 -29.62 -16.50
CA LEU A 24 2.58 -30.91 -15.82
C LEU A 24 3.29 -30.86 -14.43
N MET A 25 4.41 -30.17 -14.35
CA MET A 25 5.11 -30.02 -13.08
C MET A 25 4.31 -29.16 -12.09
N GLU A 26 3.64 -28.14 -12.55
CA GLU A 26 2.73 -27.33 -11.72
C GLU A 26 1.59 -28.16 -11.17
N GLN A 27 0.92 -28.97 -12.00
CA GLN A 27 -0.12 -29.91 -11.57
C GLN A 27 0.38 -30.91 -10.54
N VAL A 28 1.59 -31.45 -10.70
CA VAL A 28 2.22 -32.35 -9.73
C VAL A 28 2.46 -31.64 -8.40
N GLN A 29 2.95 -30.40 -8.44
CA GLN A 29 3.19 -29.62 -7.21
C GLN A 29 1.89 -29.27 -6.50
N GLU A 30 0.83 -28.89 -7.24
CA GLU A 30 -0.50 -28.67 -6.68
C GLU A 30 -1.07 -29.95 -6.03
N TRP A 31 -0.92 -31.09 -6.68
CA TRP A 31 -1.32 -32.36 -6.11
C TRP A 31 -0.56 -32.67 -4.81
N ILE A 32 0.77 -32.48 -4.80
CA ILE A 32 1.59 -32.62 -3.59
C ILE A 32 1.08 -31.70 -2.49
N LEU A 33 0.82 -30.43 -2.79
CA LEU A 33 0.34 -29.45 -1.80
C LEU A 33 -1.00 -29.90 -1.22
N LYS A 34 -1.98 -30.24 -2.05
CA LYS A 34 -3.33 -30.66 -1.61
C LYS A 34 -3.29 -31.86 -0.67
N HIS A 35 -2.28 -32.75 -0.81
CA HIS A 35 -2.09 -33.93 0.07
C HIS A 35 -1.17 -33.65 1.28
N ASN A 36 -0.63 -32.44 1.40
CA ASN A 36 0.22 -32.01 2.51
C ASN A 36 -0.31 -30.79 3.28
N VAL A 37 -1.60 -30.50 3.11
CA VAL A 37 -2.32 -29.51 3.93
C VAL A 37 -3.17 -30.25 4.92
N GLU A 38 -2.90 -30.05 6.21
CA GLU A 38 -3.62 -30.64 7.33
C GLU A 38 -4.55 -29.59 7.97
N HIS A 39 -5.79 -29.96 8.28
CA HIS A 39 -6.70 -29.13 9.05
C HIS A 39 -6.38 -29.26 10.55
N ILE A 40 -6.12 -28.15 11.23
CA ILE A 40 -5.66 -28.11 12.62
C ILE A 40 -6.74 -27.61 13.59
N HIS A 41 -7.51 -26.58 13.19
CA HIS A 41 -8.45 -25.92 14.08
C HIS A 41 -9.55 -25.17 13.31
N GLY A 42 -10.70 -24.99 13.95
CA GLY A 42 -11.86 -24.23 13.44
C GLY A 42 -12.67 -24.95 12.36
N PRO A 43 -13.64 -24.30 11.73
CA PRO A 43 -14.45 -24.89 10.67
C PRO A 43 -13.63 -25.13 9.40
N GLU A 44 -13.65 -26.36 8.88
CA GLU A 44 -12.93 -26.69 7.66
C GLU A 44 -13.54 -26.02 6.41
N ASN A 45 -14.86 -25.82 6.42
CA ASN A 45 -15.61 -25.15 5.37
C ASN A 45 -16.18 -23.84 5.90
N VAL A 46 -15.93 -22.74 5.21
CA VAL A 46 -16.40 -21.41 5.57
C VAL A 46 -17.50 -20.98 4.60
N HIS A 47 -18.69 -20.73 5.12
CA HIS A 47 -19.82 -20.21 4.33
C HIS A 47 -19.95 -18.72 4.55
N TYR A 48 -19.99 -17.95 3.47
CA TYR A 48 -20.14 -16.50 3.52
C TYR A 48 -20.79 -15.96 2.24
N ASP A 49 -21.41 -14.79 2.35
CA ASP A 49 -22.16 -14.17 1.27
C ASP A 49 -21.25 -13.38 0.32
N ILE A 50 -21.81 -12.97 -0.83
CA ILE A 50 -21.08 -12.20 -1.87
C ILE A 50 -20.63 -10.83 -1.38
N ASP A 51 -21.25 -10.29 -0.32
CA ASP A 51 -20.92 -9.01 0.31
C ASP A 51 -20.25 -9.21 1.69
N GLU A 52 -19.69 -10.40 1.94
CA GLU A 52 -18.84 -10.71 3.09
C GLU A 52 -17.40 -11.02 2.63
N LEU A 53 -16.45 -10.90 3.53
CA LEU A 53 -15.03 -11.08 3.26
C LEU A 53 -14.41 -12.16 4.13
N VAL A 54 -13.60 -13.02 3.51
CA VAL A 54 -12.69 -13.94 4.18
C VAL A 54 -11.25 -13.50 3.98
N VAL A 55 -10.49 -13.41 5.07
CA VAL A 55 -9.06 -13.10 5.04
C VAL A 55 -8.26 -14.40 4.97
N LEU A 56 -7.28 -14.46 4.09
CA LEU A 56 -6.41 -15.62 3.83
C LEU A 56 -4.96 -15.27 4.17
N VAL A 57 -4.36 -16.01 5.09
CA VAL A 57 -3.04 -15.70 5.65
C VAL A 57 -2.12 -16.89 5.51
N LEU A 58 -1.03 -16.73 4.78
CA LEU A 58 0.08 -17.68 4.79
C LEU A 58 1.14 -17.15 5.76
N LEU A 59 1.45 -17.90 6.83
CA LEU A 59 2.33 -17.39 7.87
C LEU A 59 3.34 -18.44 8.37
N ARG A 60 4.41 -17.94 8.98
CA ARG A 60 5.35 -18.69 9.80
C ARG A 60 5.91 -17.78 10.89
N ASN A 61 5.82 -18.20 12.16
CA ASN A 61 6.32 -17.46 13.32
C ASN A 61 5.71 -16.05 13.43
N GLY A 62 4.37 -15.98 13.43
CA GLY A 62 3.61 -14.74 13.47
C GLY A 62 3.07 -14.35 14.85
N ARG A 63 3.44 -15.07 15.92
CA ARG A 63 2.86 -14.88 17.27
C ARG A 63 2.81 -13.43 17.74
N PRO A 64 3.83 -12.59 17.53
CA PRO A 64 3.78 -11.21 17.99
C PRO A 64 2.66 -10.38 17.38
N TYR A 65 2.26 -10.66 16.16
CA TYR A 65 1.27 -9.88 15.42
C TYR A 65 -0.18 -10.34 15.62
N ILE A 66 -0.40 -11.59 16.11
CA ILE A 66 -1.71 -12.27 16.07
C ILE A 66 -2.80 -11.45 16.72
N LYS A 67 -2.59 -10.90 17.93
CA LYS A 67 -3.60 -10.13 18.64
C LYS A 67 -4.04 -8.92 17.83
N THR A 68 -3.10 -8.04 17.50
CA THR A 68 -3.38 -6.81 16.73
C THR A 68 -3.99 -7.11 15.37
N PHE A 69 -3.51 -8.16 14.69
CA PHE A 69 -4.02 -8.61 13.41
C PHE A 69 -5.49 -9.04 13.49
N ILE A 70 -5.82 -9.93 14.40
CA ILE A 70 -7.18 -10.47 14.55
C ILE A 70 -8.16 -9.38 14.97
N GLU A 71 -7.79 -8.58 15.97
CA GLU A 71 -8.62 -7.45 16.44
C GLU A 71 -8.89 -6.45 15.33
N HIS A 72 -7.88 -6.13 14.51
CA HIS A 72 -8.02 -5.22 13.38
C HIS A 72 -9.02 -5.76 12.35
N TYR A 73 -8.83 -6.98 11.86
CA TYR A 73 -9.68 -7.52 10.80
C TYR A 73 -11.13 -7.75 11.25
N PHE A 74 -11.36 -8.19 12.48
CA PHE A 74 -12.73 -8.30 13.00
C PHE A 74 -13.38 -6.93 13.24
N SER A 75 -12.62 -5.93 13.69
CA SER A 75 -13.13 -4.56 13.81
C SER A 75 -13.51 -3.96 12.46
N LEU A 76 -12.83 -4.36 11.37
CA LEU A 76 -13.15 -3.97 10.00
C LEU A 76 -14.44 -4.62 9.49
N GLY A 77 -14.90 -5.70 10.11
CA GLY A 77 -16.12 -6.44 9.74
C GLY A 77 -15.86 -7.67 8.89
N VAL A 78 -14.65 -8.23 8.93
CA VAL A 78 -14.30 -9.50 8.27
C VAL A 78 -15.11 -10.65 8.85
N LYS A 79 -15.62 -11.52 8.00
CA LYS A 79 -16.45 -12.67 8.40
C LYS A 79 -15.64 -13.77 9.05
N HIS A 80 -14.48 -14.09 8.49
CA HIS A 80 -13.66 -15.22 8.89
C HIS A 80 -12.20 -15.03 8.48
N ILE A 81 -11.29 -15.60 9.25
CA ILE A 81 -9.85 -15.58 8.92
C ILE A 81 -9.34 -17.02 8.79
N VAL A 82 -8.73 -17.34 7.67
CA VAL A 82 -8.12 -18.64 7.39
C VAL A 82 -6.60 -18.50 7.41
N PHE A 83 -5.96 -19.25 8.28
CA PHE A 83 -4.50 -19.31 8.37
C PHE A 83 -3.97 -20.60 7.77
N LEU A 84 -2.91 -20.53 6.99
CA LEU A 84 -2.07 -21.65 6.60
C LEU A 84 -0.72 -21.49 7.27
N ASP A 85 -0.50 -22.24 8.34
CA ASP A 85 0.76 -22.28 9.08
C ASP A 85 1.81 -23.10 8.32
N ASN A 86 2.95 -22.47 8.01
CA ASN A 86 4.07 -23.12 7.34
C ASN A 86 5.18 -23.53 8.33
N GLY A 87 4.78 -24.23 9.40
CA GLY A 87 5.70 -24.79 10.38
C GLY A 87 6.23 -23.79 11.40
N SER A 88 5.35 -23.02 12.02
CA SER A 88 5.70 -22.13 13.15
C SER A 88 6.20 -22.90 14.37
N THR A 89 7.15 -22.28 15.09
CA THR A 89 7.81 -22.84 16.29
C THR A 89 7.79 -21.90 17.49
N ASP A 90 7.14 -20.73 17.35
CA ASP A 90 7.09 -19.64 18.35
C ASP A 90 5.80 -19.62 19.18
N GLY A 91 4.95 -20.65 19.07
CA GLY A 91 3.63 -20.69 19.71
C GLY A 91 2.53 -19.99 18.93
N THR A 92 2.74 -19.68 17.65
CA THR A 92 1.74 -19.07 16.75
C THR A 92 0.46 -19.92 16.71
N VAL A 93 0.56 -21.23 16.48
CA VAL A 93 -0.61 -22.11 16.32
C VAL A 93 -1.40 -22.20 17.61
N GLU A 94 -0.72 -22.27 18.75
CA GLU A 94 -1.33 -22.29 20.08
C GLU A 94 -2.08 -20.98 20.35
N ALA A 95 -1.50 -19.85 19.96
CA ALA A 95 -2.17 -18.55 20.08
C ALA A 95 -3.42 -18.45 19.20
N LEU A 96 -3.37 -18.98 17.96
CA LEU A 96 -4.52 -19.01 17.05
C LEU A 96 -5.65 -19.88 17.58
N LYS A 97 -5.34 -21.02 18.19
CA LYS A 97 -6.34 -21.92 18.80
C LYS A 97 -7.09 -21.32 19.98
N ALA A 98 -6.61 -20.22 20.55
CA ALA A 98 -7.32 -19.51 21.60
C ALA A 98 -8.52 -18.68 21.08
N TYR A 99 -8.64 -18.52 19.77
CA TYR A 99 -9.77 -17.87 19.11
C TYR A 99 -10.74 -18.94 18.57
N ASP A 100 -12.04 -18.62 18.64
CA ASP A 100 -13.13 -19.56 18.39
C ASP A 100 -13.45 -19.77 16.88
N GLU A 101 -14.71 -20.04 16.59
CA GLU A 101 -15.29 -20.47 15.32
C GLU A 101 -15.09 -19.51 14.11
N HIS A 102 -14.59 -18.30 14.34
CA HIS A 102 -14.31 -17.35 13.27
C HIS A 102 -12.89 -17.46 12.70
N ILE A 103 -12.11 -18.45 13.15
CA ILE A 103 -10.76 -18.71 12.68
C ILE A 103 -10.62 -20.16 12.27
N THR A 104 -10.00 -20.39 11.10
CA THR A 104 -9.58 -21.71 10.63
C THR A 104 -8.07 -21.77 10.51
N VAL A 105 -7.47 -22.84 10.97
CA VAL A 105 -6.02 -23.06 10.86
C VAL A 105 -5.75 -24.36 10.10
N PHE A 106 -5.03 -24.22 9.01
CA PHE A 106 -4.39 -25.33 8.30
C PHE A 106 -2.89 -25.31 8.55
N ARG A 107 -2.21 -26.43 8.28
CA ARG A 107 -0.76 -26.54 8.36
C ARG A 107 -0.20 -27.22 7.12
N SER A 108 0.97 -26.78 6.67
CA SER A 108 1.77 -27.46 5.65
C SER A 108 3.26 -27.38 5.99
N GLY A 109 3.94 -28.54 6.00
CA GLY A 109 5.39 -28.60 6.20
C GLY A 109 6.22 -28.45 4.92
N LEU A 110 5.59 -28.12 3.79
CA LEU A 110 6.29 -27.96 2.52
C LEU A 110 7.16 -26.70 2.52
N SER A 111 8.25 -26.71 1.75
CA SER A 111 9.17 -25.59 1.63
C SER A 111 8.46 -24.31 1.20
N PHE A 112 8.49 -23.27 2.03
CA PHE A 112 7.94 -21.95 1.72
C PHE A 112 8.48 -21.42 0.38
N LYS A 113 9.80 -21.44 0.21
CA LYS A 113 10.46 -20.93 -0.98
C LYS A 113 9.94 -21.55 -2.28
N LYS A 114 9.60 -22.84 -2.25
CA LYS A 114 9.13 -23.58 -3.44
C LYS A 114 7.61 -23.51 -3.61
N TYR A 115 6.85 -23.38 -2.54
CA TYR A 115 5.39 -23.56 -2.56
C TYR A 115 4.60 -22.32 -2.13
N ASN A 116 5.24 -21.20 -1.75
CA ASN A 116 4.53 -20.02 -1.23
C ASN A 116 3.41 -19.53 -2.16
N LEU A 117 3.68 -19.37 -3.45
CA LEU A 117 2.69 -18.94 -4.41
C LEU A 117 1.55 -19.96 -4.58
N LEU A 118 1.90 -21.26 -4.63
CA LEU A 118 0.90 -22.31 -4.74
C LEU A 118 0.04 -22.41 -3.47
N MET A 119 0.61 -22.19 -2.28
CA MET A 119 -0.12 -22.11 -1.02
C MET A 119 -1.13 -20.95 -1.01
N LYS A 120 -0.71 -19.77 -1.47
CA LYS A 120 -1.60 -18.61 -1.62
C LYS A 120 -2.72 -18.90 -2.62
N ARG A 121 -2.38 -19.45 -3.79
CA ARG A 121 -3.36 -19.85 -4.82
C ARG A 121 -4.35 -20.91 -4.31
N TYR A 122 -3.85 -21.90 -3.58
CA TYR A 122 -4.69 -22.94 -2.96
C TYR A 122 -5.74 -22.34 -2.01
N LEU A 123 -5.34 -21.39 -1.16
CA LEU A 123 -6.26 -20.71 -0.25
C LEU A 123 -7.33 -19.93 -1.04
N VAL A 124 -6.90 -19.13 -2.02
CA VAL A 124 -7.82 -18.33 -2.84
C VAL A 124 -8.75 -19.22 -3.67
N GLU A 125 -8.24 -20.32 -4.24
CA GLU A 125 -9.05 -21.29 -4.97
C GLU A 125 -10.10 -21.95 -4.07
N ARG A 126 -9.70 -22.38 -2.87
CA ARG A 126 -10.56 -23.10 -1.94
C ARG A 126 -11.67 -22.25 -1.36
N PHE A 127 -11.39 -21.00 -1.06
CA PHE A 127 -12.33 -20.11 -0.34
C PHE A 127 -12.91 -18.98 -1.21
N GLY A 128 -12.32 -18.64 -2.36
CA GLY A 128 -12.62 -17.43 -3.11
C GLY A 128 -13.49 -17.59 -4.34
N GLN A 129 -13.99 -18.79 -4.67
CA GLN A 129 -14.80 -19.01 -5.88
C GLN A 129 -16.16 -18.27 -5.81
N GLY A 130 -16.31 -17.23 -6.66
CA GLY A 130 -17.51 -16.38 -6.67
C GLY A 130 -17.70 -15.59 -5.37
N ARG A 131 -16.61 -15.28 -4.66
CA ARG A 131 -16.60 -14.59 -3.37
C ARG A 131 -15.39 -13.68 -3.24
N TRP A 132 -15.48 -12.71 -2.35
CA TRP A 132 -14.36 -11.82 -2.00
C TRP A 132 -13.42 -12.49 -1.01
N THR A 133 -12.14 -12.50 -1.33
CA THR A 133 -11.06 -12.89 -0.42
C THR A 133 -9.99 -11.80 -0.36
N LEU A 134 -9.34 -11.69 0.78
CA LEU A 134 -8.22 -10.78 1.02
C LEU A 134 -6.99 -11.60 1.42
N SER A 135 -6.01 -11.68 0.54
CA SER A 135 -4.74 -12.40 0.81
C SER A 135 -3.71 -11.45 1.40
N VAL A 136 -3.28 -11.71 2.62
CA VAL A 136 -2.40 -10.80 3.40
C VAL A 136 -1.27 -11.55 4.08
N ASP A 137 -0.17 -10.83 4.34
CA ASP A 137 0.90 -11.29 5.22
C ASP A 137 0.58 -10.85 6.68
N ILE A 138 1.13 -11.54 7.69
CA ILE A 138 0.73 -11.32 9.10
C ILE A 138 1.08 -9.92 9.65
N ASP A 139 1.99 -9.22 9.01
CA ASP A 139 2.44 -7.86 9.33
C ASP A 139 1.75 -6.77 8.49
N GLU A 140 0.67 -7.12 7.78
CA GLU A 140 -0.10 -6.22 6.92
C GLU A 140 -1.53 -6.04 7.45
N LEU A 141 -1.92 -4.81 7.75
CA LEU A 141 -3.27 -4.44 8.16
C LEU A 141 -3.95 -3.65 7.04
N PHE A 142 -5.00 -4.22 6.46
CA PHE A 142 -5.75 -3.63 5.35
C PHE A 142 -6.63 -2.48 5.82
N GLU A 143 -6.55 -1.36 5.11
CA GLU A 143 -7.42 -0.20 5.28
C GLU A 143 -7.85 0.33 3.92
N TYR A 144 -9.03 0.91 3.85
CA TYR A 144 -9.55 1.58 2.66
C TYR A 144 -10.04 2.99 2.98
N PRO A 145 -10.02 3.92 2.01
CA PRO A 145 -10.45 5.28 2.26
C PRO A 145 -11.91 5.32 2.72
N TYR A 146 -12.16 6.14 3.74
CA TYR A 146 -13.47 6.34 4.35
C TYR A 146 -14.06 5.11 5.06
N SER A 147 -13.22 4.18 5.56
CA SER A 147 -13.66 3.01 6.34
C SER A 147 -14.46 3.38 7.60
N ASN A 148 -14.28 4.58 8.12
CA ASN A 148 -15.10 5.13 9.21
C ASN A 148 -16.55 5.48 8.80
N VAL A 149 -16.80 5.67 7.51
CA VAL A 149 -18.12 5.99 6.93
C VAL A 149 -18.70 4.77 6.21
N VAL A 150 -17.93 4.18 5.31
CA VAL A 150 -18.30 3.04 4.49
C VAL A 150 -17.99 1.76 5.24
N SER A 151 -18.98 0.94 5.56
CA SER A 151 -18.73 -0.39 6.14
C SER A 151 -18.10 -1.33 5.10
N LEU A 152 -17.36 -2.36 5.54
CA LEU A 152 -16.79 -3.37 4.64
C LEU A 152 -17.88 -4.01 3.75
N LYS A 153 -19.03 -4.32 4.31
CA LYS A 153 -20.17 -4.86 3.57
C LYS A 153 -20.67 -3.90 2.47
N ALA A 154 -20.72 -2.61 2.74
CA ALA A 154 -21.10 -1.59 1.76
C ALA A 154 -20.02 -1.45 0.67
N LEU A 155 -18.74 -1.50 1.03
CA LEU A 155 -17.63 -1.51 0.09
C LEU A 155 -17.72 -2.68 -0.89
N LEU A 156 -17.94 -3.90 -0.39
CA LEU A 156 -18.05 -5.10 -1.24
C LEU A 156 -19.26 -5.04 -2.16
N ARG A 157 -20.38 -4.46 -1.73
CA ARG A 157 -21.53 -4.19 -2.61
C ARG A 157 -21.17 -3.21 -3.72
N TYR A 158 -20.50 -2.10 -3.39
CA TYR A 158 -20.00 -1.17 -4.40
C TYR A 158 -19.13 -1.86 -5.45
N LEU A 159 -18.18 -2.68 -5.01
CA LEU A 159 -17.32 -3.44 -5.92
C LEU A 159 -18.11 -4.41 -6.81
N ASN A 160 -19.13 -5.08 -6.26
CA ASN A 160 -20.00 -5.99 -7.01
C ASN A 160 -20.87 -5.24 -8.04
N GLU A 161 -21.48 -4.11 -7.66
CA GLU A 161 -22.34 -3.28 -8.52
C GLU A 161 -21.56 -2.74 -9.72
N HIS A 162 -20.28 -2.42 -9.55
CA HIS A 162 -19.39 -1.96 -10.62
C HIS A 162 -18.65 -3.11 -11.32
N SER A 163 -18.93 -4.36 -10.93
CA SER A 163 -18.27 -5.56 -11.49
C SER A 163 -16.74 -5.52 -11.36
N TYR A 164 -16.18 -4.88 -10.37
CA TYR A 164 -14.76 -4.93 -10.05
C TYR A 164 -14.39 -6.33 -9.53
N THR A 165 -13.16 -6.75 -9.77
CA THR A 165 -12.66 -8.06 -9.33
C THR A 165 -11.35 -7.99 -8.55
N ALA A 166 -10.72 -6.83 -8.52
CA ALA A 166 -9.50 -6.60 -7.72
C ALA A 166 -9.39 -5.14 -7.28
N VAL A 167 -8.76 -4.94 -6.13
CA VAL A 167 -8.41 -3.62 -5.60
C VAL A 167 -6.90 -3.48 -5.52
N VAL A 168 -6.35 -2.41 -6.10
CA VAL A 168 -4.95 -2.03 -5.89
C VAL A 168 -4.78 -1.56 -4.46
N THR A 169 -3.79 -2.14 -3.78
CA THR A 169 -3.48 -1.81 -2.39
C THR A 169 -2.01 -1.43 -2.28
N TYR A 170 -1.73 -0.25 -1.75
CA TYR A 170 -0.38 0.22 -1.54
C TYR A 170 0.13 -0.14 -0.16
N MET A 171 1.41 -0.50 -0.08
CA MET A 171 2.09 -0.87 1.15
C MET A 171 2.71 0.39 1.78
N LEU A 172 2.12 0.88 2.85
CA LEU A 172 2.63 1.98 3.64
C LEU A 172 3.45 1.42 4.79
N ASP A 173 4.78 1.46 4.67
CA ASP A 173 5.67 1.00 5.73
C ASP A 173 5.51 1.88 6.96
N MET A 174 4.98 1.30 8.04
CA MET A 174 4.81 1.93 9.35
C MET A 174 6.05 1.67 10.20
N PHE A 175 6.51 2.68 10.94
CA PHE A 175 7.74 2.55 11.71
C PHE A 175 7.70 3.34 13.02
N PRO A 176 8.52 2.93 14.02
CA PRO A 176 8.72 3.68 15.26
C PRO A 176 9.65 4.88 15.02
N GLU A 177 9.68 5.84 15.94
CA GLU A 177 10.64 6.94 15.89
C GLU A 177 12.09 6.43 15.77
N THR A 178 12.42 5.46 16.61
CA THR A 178 13.72 4.78 16.63
C THR A 178 13.51 3.27 16.62
N LEU A 179 14.16 2.57 15.70
CA LEU A 179 14.19 1.12 15.68
C LEU A 179 15.16 0.64 16.77
N LEU A 180 14.66 -0.12 17.72
CA LEU A 180 15.43 -0.69 18.81
C LEU A 180 15.83 -2.15 18.50
N PRO A 181 16.91 -2.68 19.13
CA PRO A 181 17.25 -4.11 19.01
C PRO A 181 16.15 -5.03 19.55
N ALA A 182 16.10 -6.26 19.04
CA ALA A 182 15.10 -7.28 19.36
C ALA A 182 14.94 -7.62 20.86
N GLU A 183 15.96 -7.41 21.66
CA GLU A 183 15.92 -7.65 23.11
C GLU A 183 14.94 -6.76 23.87
N SER A 184 14.50 -5.66 23.24
CA SER A 184 13.52 -4.69 23.79
C SER A 184 12.08 -4.99 23.39
N SER A 185 11.82 -6.09 22.67
CA SER A 185 10.67 -6.23 21.78
C SER A 185 9.35 -6.72 22.39
N ALA A 186 9.34 -7.28 23.61
CA ALA A 186 8.10 -7.90 24.14
C ALA A 186 6.95 -6.89 24.31
N ALA A 187 7.26 -5.66 24.75
CA ALA A 187 6.27 -4.58 24.91
C ALA A 187 5.85 -3.94 23.56
N GLU A 188 6.69 -4.03 22.53
CA GLU A 188 6.45 -3.41 21.21
C GLU A 188 5.20 -3.96 20.51
N TYR A 189 4.91 -5.23 20.71
CA TYR A 189 3.80 -5.89 20.01
C TYR A 189 2.45 -5.77 20.70
N GLU A 190 2.43 -5.39 21.98
CA GLU A 190 1.19 -5.08 22.69
C GLU A 190 0.57 -3.77 22.19
N ASP A 191 1.42 -2.79 21.84
CA ASP A 191 1.04 -1.47 21.37
C ASP A 191 1.59 -1.19 19.95
N LEU A 192 1.57 -2.18 19.06
CA LEU A 192 2.18 -2.13 17.73
C LEU A 192 1.78 -0.88 16.93
N LYS A 193 0.49 -0.55 16.90
CA LYS A 193 -0.01 0.60 16.14
C LYS A 193 0.45 1.93 16.74
N ASP A 194 0.50 2.03 18.05
CA ASP A 194 0.85 3.28 18.76
C ASP A 194 2.35 3.57 18.66
N LEU A 195 3.17 2.51 18.72
CA LEU A 195 4.62 2.64 18.59
C LEU A 195 5.06 2.89 17.15
N HIS A 196 4.43 2.21 16.17
CA HIS A 196 4.75 2.33 14.74
C HIS A 196 3.77 3.27 14.02
N ARG A 197 3.59 4.48 14.54
CA ARG A 197 2.60 5.44 14.03
C ARG A 197 3.12 6.35 12.91
N PHE A 198 4.42 6.29 12.62
CA PHE A 198 5.04 7.14 11.59
C PHE A 198 5.10 6.44 10.25
N TYR A 199 4.99 7.24 9.18
CA TYR A 199 5.21 6.84 7.80
C TYR A 199 6.00 7.90 7.04
N ASP A 200 6.54 7.54 5.86
CA ASP A 200 7.29 8.46 5.00
C ASP A 200 7.12 8.07 3.52
N ILE A 201 6.47 8.93 2.77
CA ILE A 201 6.23 8.77 1.33
C ILE A 201 7.07 9.72 0.47
N SER A 202 8.06 10.39 1.05
CA SER A 202 8.90 11.41 0.37
C SER A 202 9.82 10.81 -0.70
N ASP A 203 10.23 9.55 -0.56
CA ASP A 203 11.17 8.84 -1.46
C ASP A 203 10.48 7.70 -2.23
N VAL A 204 9.24 7.94 -2.67
CA VAL A 204 8.46 7.01 -3.49
C VAL A 204 8.68 7.31 -4.97
N LEU A 205 9.01 6.27 -5.74
CA LEU A 205 9.07 6.28 -7.19
C LEU A 205 7.74 5.80 -7.76
N THR A 206 7.28 6.43 -8.82
CA THR A 206 6.02 6.09 -9.49
C THR A 206 6.22 5.74 -10.94
N ARG A 207 5.35 4.90 -11.46
CA ARG A 207 5.24 4.56 -12.87
C ARG A 207 3.77 4.35 -13.21
N ASP A 208 3.36 4.72 -14.43
CA ASP A 208 2.02 4.43 -14.93
C ASP A 208 1.70 2.93 -14.81
N TYR A 209 0.49 2.62 -14.34
CA TYR A 209 0.04 1.24 -14.17
C TYR A 209 0.09 0.45 -15.49
N ASN A 210 -0.36 1.06 -16.59
CA ASN A 210 -0.44 0.45 -17.90
C ASN A 210 0.93 0.20 -18.53
N GLU A 211 1.97 0.93 -18.10
CA GLU A 211 3.35 0.66 -18.54
C GLU A 211 3.95 -0.62 -17.92
N GLY A 212 3.29 -1.23 -16.94
CA GLY A 212 3.69 -2.49 -16.30
C GLY A 212 3.69 -3.70 -17.25
N GLY A 213 3.06 -3.59 -18.39
CA GLY A 213 2.86 -4.62 -19.42
C GLY A 213 1.40 -5.05 -19.50
N ASP A 214 1.00 -5.54 -20.66
CA ASP A 214 -0.36 -6.06 -20.85
C ASP A 214 -0.50 -7.40 -20.12
N ILE A 215 -1.25 -7.38 -19.02
CA ILE A 215 -1.63 -8.55 -18.22
C ILE A 215 -3.15 -8.75 -18.22
N GLY A 216 -3.85 -8.12 -19.17
CA GLY A 216 -5.29 -8.23 -19.35
C GLY A 216 -6.13 -7.47 -18.33
N ASN A 217 -5.55 -6.62 -17.50
CA ASN A 217 -6.30 -5.83 -16.53
C ASN A 217 -7.01 -4.65 -17.17
N VAL A 218 -8.23 -4.38 -16.69
CA VAL A 218 -9.00 -3.18 -17.05
C VAL A 218 -8.92 -2.19 -15.89
N VAL A 219 -8.34 -1.01 -16.14
CA VAL A 219 -8.18 0.08 -15.17
C VAL A 219 -8.97 1.27 -15.65
N THR A 220 -9.84 1.81 -14.82
CA THR A 220 -10.73 2.95 -15.15
C THR A 220 -10.28 4.27 -14.50
N ASN A 221 -9.43 4.20 -13.50
CA ASN A 221 -8.85 5.37 -12.83
C ASN A 221 -7.39 5.55 -13.24
N ASP A 222 -7.10 6.55 -14.08
CA ASP A 222 -5.75 6.86 -14.60
C ASP A 222 -4.77 7.36 -13.52
N GLU A 223 -5.25 7.63 -12.30
CA GLU A 223 -4.38 8.06 -11.19
C GLU A 223 -3.74 6.89 -10.46
N ILE A 224 -4.14 5.65 -10.78
CA ILE A 224 -3.53 4.45 -10.20
C ILE A 224 -2.16 4.23 -10.83
N GLU A 225 -1.12 4.26 -10.01
CA GLU A 225 0.28 4.12 -10.41
C GLU A 225 0.93 2.90 -9.74
N ILE A 226 2.05 2.43 -10.27
CA ILE A 226 2.92 1.43 -9.62
C ILE A 226 3.90 2.18 -8.74
N LEU A 227 3.88 1.91 -7.44
CA LEU A 227 4.72 2.55 -6.43
C LEU A 227 5.90 1.67 -6.02
N ARG A 228 7.07 2.28 -5.78
CA ARG A 228 8.29 1.61 -5.26
C ARG A 228 9.05 2.53 -4.32
N GLY A 229 9.82 1.93 -3.39
CA GLY A 229 10.78 2.67 -2.57
C GLY A 229 10.28 3.00 -1.17
N GLY A 230 9.88 4.25 -0.91
CA GLY A 230 9.46 4.71 0.41
C GLY A 230 10.60 4.74 1.43
N VAL A 231 10.29 4.56 2.71
CA VAL A 231 11.26 4.58 3.81
C VAL A 231 12.38 3.55 3.63
N MET A 232 12.09 2.39 3.07
CA MET A 232 13.09 1.36 2.76
C MET A 232 14.15 1.88 1.76
N ARG A 233 13.75 2.70 0.79
CA ARG A 233 14.68 3.31 -0.15
C ARG A 233 15.50 4.42 0.52
N ARG A 234 14.86 5.25 1.30
CA ARG A 234 15.51 6.33 2.03
C ARG A 234 16.61 5.82 2.97
N ILE A 235 16.31 4.79 3.76
CA ILE A 235 17.23 4.28 4.80
C ILE A 235 18.18 3.22 4.24
N PHE A 236 17.65 2.18 3.63
CA PHE A 236 18.40 0.98 3.26
C PHE A 236 18.85 0.97 1.79
N ARG A 237 18.52 2.02 1.02
CA ARG A 237 18.84 2.10 -0.42
C ARG A 237 18.28 0.92 -1.23
N THR A 238 17.26 0.25 -0.73
CA THR A 238 16.48 -0.76 -1.45
C THR A 238 15.24 -0.12 -2.05
N SER A 239 14.69 -0.69 -3.13
CA SER A 239 13.50 -0.12 -3.77
C SER A 239 12.44 -1.19 -3.94
N PRO A 240 11.81 -1.64 -2.82
CA PRO A 240 10.77 -2.65 -2.88
C PRO A 240 9.56 -2.14 -3.67
N LEU A 241 8.77 -3.06 -4.19
CA LEU A 241 7.46 -2.77 -4.75
C LEU A 241 6.50 -2.47 -3.60
N LEU A 242 5.84 -1.32 -3.66
CA LEU A 242 4.85 -0.87 -2.66
C LEU A 242 3.41 -1.02 -3.20
N PHE A 243 3.11 -2.15 -3.82
CA PHE A 243 1.92 -2.34 -4.62
C PHE A 243 1.54 -3.82 -4.62
N LYS A 244 0.27 -4.12 -4.32
CA LYS A 244 -0.31 -5.46 -4.37
C LYS A 244 -1.77 -5.41 -4.87
N HIS A 245 -2.30 -6.60 -5.27
CA HIS A 245 -3.74 -6.82 -5.51
C HIS A 245 -4.25 -7.90 -4.52
N PRO A 246 -4.46 -7.56 -3.25
CA PRO A 246 -4.77 -8.57 -2.26
C PRO A 246 -6.26 -8.89 -2.13
N LEU A 247 -7.14 -7.91 -2.42
CA LEU A 247 -8.60 -8.05 -2.37
C LEU A 247 -9.09 -8.48 -3.75
N LEU A 248 -9.58 -9.72 -3.84
CA LEU A 248 -9.87 -10.41 -5.08
C LEU A 248 -11.25 -11.07 -5.05
N PHE A 249 -11.91 -11.05 -6.20
CA PHE A 249 -13.13 -11.81 -6.49
C PHE A 249 -12.86 -12.73 -7.69
N LEU A 250 -12.76 -14.04 -7.46
CA LEU A 250 -12.60 -15.01 -8.54
C LEU A 250 -13.89 -15.16 -9.33
N ASP A 251 -13.82 -14.96 -10.63
CA ASP A 251 -14.94 -15.12 -11.56
C ASP A 251 -14.54 -16.01 -12.75
N GLU A 252 -15.29 -15.95 -13.84
CA GLU A 252 -14.98 -16.72 -15.05
C GLU A 252 -13.69 -16.27 -15.75
N LYS A 253 -13.27 -15.01 -15.58
CA LYS A 253 -12.08 -14.42 -16.21
C LYS A 253 -10.86 -14.45 -15.30
N LEU A 254 -11.02 -14.07 -14.02
CA LEU A 254 -9.95 -14.07 -13.04
C LEU A 254 -9.86 -15.43 -12.35
N LYS A 255 -8.79 -16.15 -12.59
CA LYS A 255 -8.54 -17.51 -12.07
C LYS A 255 -7.36 -17.54 -11.10
N PRO A 256 -7.23 -18.57 -10.23
CA PRO A 256 -6.10 -18.69 -9.31
C PRO A 256 -4.73 -18.63 -9.97
N HIS A 257 -4.56 -19.14 -11.19
CA HIS A 257 -3.29 -19.10 -11.92
C HIS A 257 -2.90 -17.70 -12.42
N ASP A 258 -3.84 -16.75 -12.47
CA ASP A 258 -3.56 -15.35 -12.80
C ASP A 258 -2.88 -14.59 -11.63
N LEU A 259 -2.83 -15.19 -10.42
CA LEU A 259 -2.25 -14.59 -9.24
C LEU A 259 -0.73 -14.80 -9.19
N SER A 260 -0.02 -13.77 -8.76
CA SER A 260 1.36 -13.82 -8.30
C SER A 260 1.47 -13.11 -6.93
N ASP A 261 2.67 -12.96 -6.37
CA ASP A 261 2.84 -12.34 -5.04
C ASP A 261 2.30 -10.90 -4.96
N HIS A 262 2.47 -10.13 -6.02
CA HIS A 262 2.09 -8.72 -6.07
C HIS A 262 1.06 -8.40 -7.15
N TRP A 263 0.95 -9.23 -8.16
CA TRP A 263 0.17 -8.96 -9.37
C TRP A 263 -0.97 -9.94 -9.56
N VAL A 264 -2.02 -9.44 -10.17
CA VAL A 264 -3.08 -10.26 -10.75
C VAL A 264 -3.24 -9.89 -12.22
N GLY A 265 -3.56 -10.88 -13.07
CA GLY A 265 -3.94 -10.68 -14.47
C GLY A 265 -5.44 -10.81 -14.65
N ASN A 266 -5.95 -10.35 -15.80
CA ASN A 266 -7.35 -10.49 -16.23
C ASN A 266 -8.40 -9.91 -15.27
N ALA A 267 -7.99 -8.96 -14.41
CA ALA A 267 -8.85 -8.34 -13.41
C ALA A 267 -9.49 -7.03 -13.90
N ARG A 268 -10.64 -6.72 -13.34
CA ARG A 268 -11.25 -5.38 -13.41
C ARG A 268 -10.91 -4.64 -12.12
N ILE A 269 -10.00 -3.69 -12.24
CA ILE A 269 -9.44 -2.96 -11.10
C ILE A 269 -10.44 -1.90 -10.63
N ALA A 270 -10.67 -1.84 -9.32
CA ALA A 270 -11.49 -0.82 -8.70
C ALA A 270 -10.96 0.59 -9.00
N ASP A 271 -11.85 1.56 -8.98
CA ASP A 271 -11.58 2.96 -9.29
C ASP A 271 -11.02 3.77 -8.11
N PHE A 272 -10.70 3.09 -7.02
CA PHE A 272 -9.97 3.62 -5.87
C PHE A 272 -8.84 2.67 -5.46
N THR A 273 -7.92 3.17 -4.62
CA THR A 273 -6.86 2.35 -4.03
C THR A 273 -7.05 2.20 -2.53
N ALA A 274 -6.61 1.05 -2.00
CA ALA A 274 -6.55 0.77 -0.57
C ALA A 274 -5.10 0.85 -0.06
N VAL A 275 -4.90 0.66 1.23
CA VAL A 275 -3.59 0.70 1.88
C VAL A 275 -3.40 -0.52 2.78
N PHE A 276 -2.21 -1.11 2.76
CA PHE A 276 -1.72 -1.93 3.85
C PHE A 276 -0.87 -1.06 4.78
N LEU A 277 -1.25 -0.99 6.05
CA LEU A 277 -0.34 -0.55 7.10
C LEU A 277 0.62 -1.72 7.33
N HIS A 278 1.88 -1.55 6.89
CA HIS A 278 2.85 -2.64 6.81
C HIS A 278 3.91 -2.49 7.90
N TYR A 279 3.87 -3.38 8.90
CA TYR A 279 4.67 -3.32 10.13
C TYR A 279 5.98 -4.11 10.04
N LYS A 280 6.65 -4.07 8.89
CA LYS A 280 7.90 -4.76 8.63
C LYS A 280 9.10 -4.17 9.39
N ILE A 281 9.11 -2.84 9.59
CA ILE A 281 10.19 -2.13 10.25
C ILE A 281 9.94 -2.17 11.76
N SER A 282 10.14 -3.33 12.35
CA SER A 282 9.94 -3.64 13.78
C SER A 282 11.24 -4.13 14.41
N ALA A 283 11.27 -4.30 15.72
CA ALA A 283 12.41 -4.82 16.46
C ALA A 283 12.93 -6.17 15.90
N ASN A 284 12.07 -6.97 15.30
CA ASN A 284 12.44 -8.25 14.69
C ASN A 284 13.12 -8.12 13.31
N LEU A 285 13.20 -6.93 12.74
CA LEU A 285 13.76 -6.75 11.39
C LEU A 285 15.18 -7.31 11.28
N TYR A 286 16.03 -7.11 12.30
CA TYR A 286 17.39 -7.61 12.31
C TYR A 286 17.44 -9.15 12.24
N GLU A 287 16.65 -9.83 13.07
CA GLU A 287 16.61 -11.30 13.10
C GLU A 287 15.98 -11.87 11.82
N LEU A 288 14.95 -11.22 11.30
CA LEU A 288 14.34 -11.58 10.02
C LEU A 288 15.39 -11.52 8.89
N VAL A 289 16.12 -10.42 8.81
CA VAL A 289 17.13 -10.20 7.76
C VAL A 289 18.27 -11.19 7.89
N ARG A 290 18.75 -11.47 9.12
CA ARG A 290 19.80 -12.46 9.37
C ARG A 290 19.36 -13.84 8.90
N ARG A 291 18.13 -14.26 9.23
CA ARG A 291 17.57 -15.55 8.81
C ARG A 291 17.46 -15.66 7.31
N GLU A 292 16.95 -14.62 6.63
CA GLU A 292 16.82 -14.60 5.18
C GLU A 292 18.19 -14.72 4.48
N ILE A 293 19.23 -14.03 4.97
CA ILE A 293 20.60 -14.14 4.46
C ILE A 293 21.14 -15.57 4.66
N GLU A 294 20.91 -16.18 5.81
CA GLU A 294 21.33 -17.55 6.07
C GLU A 294 20.63 -18.55 5.13
N GLU A 295 19.34 -18.36 4.87
CA GLU A 295 18.56 -19.15 3.92
C GLU A 295 19.01 -18.91 2.47
N GLU A 296 19.24 -17.66 2.04
CA GLU A 296 19.77 -17.33 0.71
C GLU A 296 21.15 -17.98 0.46
N ARG A 297 22.06 -17.90 1.43
CA ARG A 297 23.39 -18.54 1.35
C ARG A 297 23.29 -20.06 1.24
N ARG A 298 22.39 -20.69 1.99
CA ARG A 298 22.15 -22.13 1.96
C ARG A 298 21.68 -22.60 0.58
N TYR A 299 20.91 -21.80 -0.13
CA TYR A 299 20.35 -22.12 -1.45
C TYR A 299 21.14 -21.52 -2.61
N GLN A 300 22.28 -20.90 -2.36
CA GLN A 300 23.15 -20.25 -3.37
C GLN A 300 22.45 -19.14 -4.19
N ASN A 301 21.41 -18.52 -3.66
CA ASN A 301 20.74 -17.39 -4.28
C ASN A 301 21.43 -16.09 -3.88
N LEU A 302 22.32 -15.62 -4.74
CA LEU A 302 23.15 -14.41 -4.54
C LEU A 302 22.40 -13.13 -4.96
N HIS A 303 21.28 -12.80 -4.33
CA HIS A 303 20.57 -11.56 -4.71
C HIS A 303 20.89 -10.34 -3.85
N GLY A 304 21.62 -10.50 -2.73
CA GLY A 304 22.15 -9.38 -1.91
C GLY A 304 21.09 -8.35 -1.43
N LYS A 305 19.80 -8.70 -1.54
CA LYS A 305 18.70 -7.81 -1.15
C LYS A 305 18.75 -7.46 0.32
N TYR A 306 19.01 -8.47 1.14
CA TYR A 306 19.05 -8.34 2.60
C TYR A 306 20.43 -7.96 3.14
N ASP A 307 21.52 -8.20 2.40
CA ASP A 307 22.88 -7.87 2.83
C ASP A 307 23.00 -6.37 3.16
N ARG A 308 22.40 -5.49 2.34
CA ARG A 308 22.46 -4.06 2.56
C ARG A 308 21.66 -3.60 3.80
N ILE A 309 20.51 -4.22 4.04
CA ILE A 309 19.71 -3.94 5.24
C ILE A 309 20.49 -4.39 6.48
N TYR A 310 21.10 -5.57 6.40
CA TYR A 310 21.93 -6.13 7.47
C TYR A 310 23.10 -5.23 7.85
N GLU A 311 23.86 -4.73 6.85
CA GLU A 311 25.00 -3.84 7.10
C GLU A 311 24.56 -2.55 7.81
N VAL A 312 23.48 -1.92 7.37
CA VAL A 312 22.95 -0.71 8.04
C VAL A 312 22.55 -1.00 9.48
N LEU A 313 21.82 -2.10 9.73
CA LEU A 313 21.37 -2.45 11.07
C LEU A 313 22.52 -2.88 11.99
N LYS A 314 23.58 -3.46 11.44
CA LYS A 314 24.79 -3.83 12.17
C LYS A 314 25.59 -2.62 12.59
N GLU A 315 25.69 -1.61 11.73
CA GLU A 315 26.41 -0.35 12.02
C GLU A 315 25.63 0.54 13.00
N ALA A 316 24.31 0.48 12.96
CA ALA A 316 23.43 1.29 13.82
C ALA A 316 22.37 0.41 14.51
N PRO A 317 22.71 -0.31 15.59
CA PRO A 317 21.76 -1.16 16.32
C PRO A 317 20.52 -0.43 16.83
N SER A 318 20.67 0.86 17.18
CA SER A 318 19.56 1.79 17.45
C SER A 318 19.51 2.80 16.31
N LEU A 319 18.55 2.65 15.40
CA LEU A 319 18.46 3.44 14.19
C LEU A 319 17.31 4.45 14.30
N LEU A 320 17.64 5.75 14.29
CA LEU A 320 16.64 6.80 14.18
C LEU A 320 16.06 6.79 12.77
N ILE A 321 14.79 6.43 12.66
CA ILE A 321 14.08 6.32 11.38
C ILE A 321 13.34 7.61 11.05
N ARG A 322 12.71 8.21 12.06
CA ARG A 322 11.98 9.47 11.93
C ARG A 322 12.90 10.61 11.51
N ASN A 323 12.44 11.44 10.59
CA ASN A 323 13.09 12.65 10.14
C ASN A 323 12.05 13.76 9.81
N ASP A 324 12.49 14.87 9.21
CA ASP A 324 11.64 16.02 8.87
C ASP A 324 10.56 15.72 7.80
N THR A 325 10.65 14.59 7.08
CA THR A 325 9.66 14.17 6.08
C THR A 325 8.71 13.10 6.60
N SER A 326 8.95 12.59 7.81
CA SER A 326 8.10 11.59 8.44
C SER A 326 6.86 12.24 9.05
N GLU A 327 5.72 11.65 8.79
CA GLU A 327 4.42 12.09 9.29
C GLU A 327 3.80 11.03 10.20
N GLU A 328 2.92 11.44 11.11
CA GLU A 328 2.14 10.55 11.96
C GLU A 328 0.81 10.24 11.28
N LEU A 329 0.50 8.96 11.09
CA LEU A 329 -0.77 8.53 10.48
C LEU A 329 -1.90 8.58 11.52
N ARG A 330 -2.89 9.40 11.28
CA ARG A 330 -4.11 9.48 12.09
C ARG A 330 -5.24 8.67 11.45
N SER A 331 -5.32 8.74 10.12
CA SER A 331 -6.30 8.03 9.31
C SER A 331 -5.75 7.82 7.91
N VAL A 332 -6.16 6.75 7.25
CA VAL A 332 -5.88 6.54 5.82
C VAL A 332 -6.52 7.63 4.96
N ASN A 333 -7.55 8.31 5.45
CA ASN A 333 -8.16 9.45 4.76
C ASN A 333 -7.18 10.64 4.61
N ASP A 334 -6.16 10.78 5.48
CA ASP A 334 -5.13 11.81 5.35
C ASP A 334 -4.26 11.61 4.10
N LEU A 335 -4.25 10.40 3.55
CA LEU A 335 -3.53 10.04 2.33
C LEU A 335 -4.34 10.30 1.05
N VAL A 336 -5.64 10.60 1.16
CA VAL A 336 -6.51 10.89 0.01
C VAL A 336 -6.03 12.17 -0.68
N GLY A 337 -5.86 12.11 -1.99
CA GLY A 337 -5.29 13.22 -2.77
C GLY A 337 -3.75 13.28 -2.76
N THR A 338 -3.10 12.42 -2.00
CA THR A 338 -1.68 12.10 -2.21
C THR A 338 -1.56 11.05 -3.32
N ARG A 339 -0.34 10.77 -3.79
CA ARG A 339 -0.12 9.65 -4.73
C ARG A 339 -0.35 8.28 -4.11
N PHE A 340 -0.51 8.23 -2.79
CA PHE A 340 -0.63 6.98 -2.04
C PHE A 340 -2.07 6.48 -1.91
N VAL A 341 -3.07 7.37 -2.00
CA VAL A 341 -4.48 6.98 -2.04
C VAL A 341 -5.19 7.77 -3.13
N SER A 342 -5.64 7.06 -4.15
CA SER A 342 -6.45 7.59 -5.24
C SER A 342 -7.90 7.16 -5.07
N VAL A 343 -8.83 8.09 -5.31
CA VAL A 343 -10.27 7.85 -5.26
C VAL A 343 -10.93 8.51 -6.46
N SER A 344 -11.82 7.80 -7.14
CA SER A 344 -12.61 8.36 -8.23
C SER A 344 -13.71 9.28 -7.71
N ARG A 345 -14.28 10.07 -8.61
CA ARG A 345 -15.48 10.84 -8.31
C ARG A 345 -16.67 9.93 -7.97
N GLU A 346 -16.75 8.77 -8.60
CA GLU A 346 -17.84 7.82 -8.41
C GLU A 346 -17.78 7.19 -7.02
N TYR A 347 -16.57 6.79 -6.60
CA TYR A 347 -16.35 6.32 -5.23
C TYR A 347 -16.68 7.40 -4.19
N MET A 348 -16.32 8.66 -4.44
CA MET A 348 -16.67 9.77 -3.54
C MET A 348 -18.17 10.02 -3.44
N ASN A 349 -18.90 9.92 -4.56
CA ASN A 349 -20.36 10.00 -4.54
C ASN A 349 -20.98 8.87 -3.71
N PHE A 350 -20.44 7.65 -3.82
CA PHE A 350 -20.86 6.53 -3.01
C PHE A 350 -20.59 6.76 -1.50
N VAL A 351 -19.41 7.29 -1.15
CA VAL A 351 -19.09 7.69 0.24
C VAL A 351 -20.11 8.71 0.77
N ASP A 352 -20.42 9.74 -0.02
CA ASP A 352 -21.42 10.75 0.35
C ASP A 352 -22.82 10.16 0.55
N GLU A 353 -23.18 9.11 -0.20
CA GLU A 353 -24.46 8.39 -0.04
C GLU A 353 -24.51 7.55 1.24
N GLU A 354 -23.44 6.80 1.53
CA GLU A 354 -23.33 5.98 2.74
C GLU A 354 -23.33 6.85 4.00
N GLU A 355 -22.74 8.05 3.94
CA GLU A 355 -22.77 8.97 5.04
C GLU A 355 -24.18 9.53 5.28
N ARG A 356 -24.89 9.96 4.22
CA ARG A 356 -26.29 10.40 4.35
C ARG A 356 -27.20 9.33 4.95
N LYS A 357 -26.93 8.03 4.63
CA LYS A 357 -27.67 6.91 5.24
C LYS A 357 -27.39 6.79 6.74
N LYS A 358 -26.15 7.08 7.20
CA LYS A 358 -25.78 7.03 8.61
C LYS A 358 -26.34 8.20 9.43
N GLU A 359 -26.40 9.40 8.87
CA GLU A 359 -26.61 10.63 9.62
C GLU A 359 -28.04 11.19 9.58
N GLY A 360 -28.92 10.63 8.74
CA GLY A 360 -30.33 11.07 8.66
C GLY A 360 -30.53 12.59 8.77
N HIS A 361 -30.28 13.36 7.74
CA HIS A 361 -30.66 14.79 7.50
C HIS A 361 -29.70 15.93 7.89
N ASP A 362 -28.49 15.71 8.41
CA ASP A 362 -27.63 16.86 8.85
C ASP A 362 -26.48 17.22 7.86
N SER A 363 -26.66 16.98 6.57
CA SER A 363 -25.59 16.76 5.59
C SER A 363 -24.89 17.97 4.94
N GLU A 364 -25.48 19.15 4.91
CA GLU A 364 -24.93 20.29 4.13
C GLU A 364 -23.72 20.98 4.80
N GLN A 365 -23.73 21.05 6.12
CA GLN A 365 -22.67 21.72 6.88
C GLN A 365 -21.38 20.89 6.89
N LYS A 366 -21.48 19.57 7.08
CA LYS A 366 -20.34 18.64 7.08
C LYS A 366 -19.75 18.39 5.68
N ARG A 367 -20.56 18.49 4.61
CA ARG A 367 -20.07 18.50 3.23
C ARG A 367 -19.15 19.68 2.95
N SER A 368 -19.47 20.85 3.52
CA SER A 368 -18.64 22.05 3.44
C SER A 368 -17.31 21.87 4.18
N GLU A 369 -17.31 21.21 5.33
CA GLU A 369 -16.11 20.93 6.13
C GLU A 369 -15.18 19.95 5.40
N ARG A 370 -15.70 18.90 4.76
CA ARG A 370 -14.88 17.96 3.97
C ARG A 370 -14.29 18.53 2.70
N LEU A 371 -15.05 19.34 1.98
CA LEU A 371 -14.51 20.10 0.85
C LEU A 371 -13.41 21.04 1.34
N PHE A 372 -13.53 21.53 2.57
CA PHE A 372 -12.51 22.36 3.21
C PHE A 372 -11.28 21.56 3.60
N ASP A 373 -11.43 20.35 4.13
CA ASP A 373 -10.33 19.45 4.51
C ASP A 373 -9.60 18.89 3.28
N ALA A 374 -10.32 18.43 2.27
CA ALA A 374 -9.74 18.04 0.99
C ALA A 374 -8.99 19.21 0.31
N PHE A 375 -9.52 20.42 0.44
CA PHE A 375 -8.88 21.65 -0.03
C PHE A 375 -7.62 22.00 0.79
N PHE A 376 -7.62 21.75 2.10
CA PHE A 376 -6.48 22.01 2.99
C PHE A 376 -5.34 21.00 2.75
N ASN A 377 -5.67 19.74 2.49
CA ASN A 377 -4.69 18.70 2.15
C ASN A 377 -4.04 18.98 0.78
N ALA A 378 -4.82 19.31 -0.24
CA ALA A 378 -4.29 19.76 -1.52
C ALA A 378 -3.37 21.01 -1.38
N ARG A 379 -3.62 21.88 -0.39
CA ARG A 379 -2.80 23.06 -0.10
C ARG A 379 -1.46 22.69 0.52
N SER A 380 -1.37 21.63 1.31
CA SER A 380 -0.11 21.14 1.90
C SER A 380 0.82 20.57 0.83
N GLU A 381 0.29 19.76 -0.10
CA GLU A 381 1.07 19.28 -1.26
C GLU A 381 1.59 20.44 -2.13
N VAL A 382 0.75 21.42 -2.35
CA VAL A 382 1.12 22.64 -3.10
C VAL A 382 2.25 23.39 -2.42
N ALA A 383 2.30 23.42 -1.08
CA ALA A 383 3.41 24.05 -0.35
C ALA A 383 4.73 23.30 -0.61
N VAL A 384 4.69 21.96 -0.65
CA VAL A 384 5.85 21.11 -0.96
C VAL A 384 6.32 21.36 -2.41
N TYR A 385 5.38 21.33 -3.38
CA TYR A 385 5.72 21.62 -4.78
C TYR A 385 6.23 23.05 -4.98
N SER A 386 5.62 24.03 -4.31
CA SER A 386 6.08 25.42 -4.39
C SER A 386 7.48 25.62 -3.79
N LYS A 387 7.83 24.87 -2.75
CA LYS A 387 9.20 24.86 -2.17
C LYS A 387 10.19 24.22 -3.14
N ARG A 388 9.80 23.12 -3.79
CA ARG A 388 10.61 22.41 -4.80
C ARG A 388 10.82 23.25 -6.06
N ILE A 389 9.78 23.93 -6.53
CA ILE A 389 9.85 24.87 -7.68
C ILE A 389 10.81 26.02 -7.36
N ARG A 390 10.67 26.69 -6.21
CA ARG A 390 11.59 27.75 -5.80
C ARG A 390 13.04 27.29 -5.76
N LYS A 391 13.28 26.07 -5.25
CA LYS A 391 14.62 25.47 -5.23
C LYS A 391 15.18 25.23 -6.64
N LEU A 392 14.34 24.71 -7.57
CA LEU A 392 14.73 24.50 -8.96
C LEU A 392 14.97 25.84 -9.71
N GLU A 393 14.13 26.83 -9.47
CA GLU A 393 14.30 28.17 -10.05
C GLU A 393 15.58 28.86 -9.54
N GLN A 394 15.91 28.67 -8.26
CA GLN A 394 17.16 29.17 -7.68
C GLN A 394 18.37 28.45 -8.31
N GLN A 395 18.35 27.13 -8.42
CA GLN A 395 19.40 26.35 -9.10
C GLN A 395 19.56 26.76 -10.56
N LEU A 396 18.47 26.99 -11.28
CA LEU A 396 18.49 27.50 -12.65
C LEU A 396 19.10 28.90 -12.72
N LYS A 397 18.79 29.77 -11.76
CA LYS A 397 19.35 31.11 -11.66
C LYS A 397 20.86 31.08 -11.41
N GLU A 398 21.31 30.24 -10.50
CA GLU A 398 22.73 30.02 -10.19
C GLU A 398 23.48 29.45 -11.41
N LEU A 399 22.93 28.43 -12.08
CA LEU A 399 23.48 27.86 -13.31
C LEU A 399 23.54 28.86 -14.48
N ARG A 400 22.58 29.80 -14.56
CA ARG A 400 22.54 30.86 -15.56
C ARG A 400 23.54 31.98 -15.27
N THR A 401 23.78 32.28 -13.98
CA THR A 401 24.80 33.27 -13.59
C THR A 401 26.22 32.74 -13.76
N GLU A 402 26.44 31.47 -13.45
CA GLU A 402 27.73 30.78 -13.68
C GLU A 402 28.06 30.55 -15.17
N ARG A 403 27.08 30.62 -16.06
CA ARG A 403 27.22 30.45 -17.51
C ARG A 403 28.10 31.52 -18.17
N LYS A 404 28.42 32.62 -17.46
CA LYS A 404 29.28 33.71 -17.96
C LYS A 404 30.77 33.42 -17.87
N GLY A 405 31.22 32.23 -17.37
CA GLY A 405 32.62 32.03 -17.07
C GLY A 405 33.29 30.66 -17.28
N SER A 406 32.72 29.64 -17.99
CA SER A 406 33.38 28.30 -18.04
C SER A 406 32.88 27.36 -19.17
N PRO A 407 33.63 26.30 -19.56
CA PRO A 407 33.45 25.54 -20.81
C PRO A 407 32.15 24.76 -20.95
N ARG A 408 31.67 24.66 -22.17
CA ARG A 408 30.30 24.43 -22.65
C ARG A 408 29.59 23.10 -22.33
N ASN A 409 30.24 21.95 -22.08
CA ASN A 409 29.57 20.67 -22.31
C ASN A 409 28.96 19.95 -21.07
N LYS A 410 29.51 20.07 -19.85
CA LYS A 410 28.93 19.38 -18.67
C LYS A 410 27.80 20.17 -17.99
N ARG A 411 27.81 21.49 -18.07
CA ARG A 411 26.82 22.38 -17.44
C ARG A 411 25.54 22.55 -18.26
N ALA A 412 25.60 22.36 -19.57
CA ALA A 412 24.40 22.37 -20.44
C ALA A 412 23.44 21.21 -20.17
N MET A 413 23.97 20.03 -19.77
CA MET A 413 23.13 18.87 -19.38
C MET A 413 22.39 19.11 -18.05
N SER A 414 23.03 19.74 -17.07
CA SER A 414 22.42 20.02 -15.75
C SER A 414 21.29 21.07 -15.82
N SER A 415 21.50 22.14 -16.62
CA SER A 415 20.45 23.16 -16.79
C SER A 415 19.24 22.64 -17.58
N ARG A 416 19.50 21.76 -18.56
CA ARG A 416 18.46 21.12 -19.38
C ARG A 416 17.60 20.17 -18.53
N SER A 417 18.23 19.40 -17.66
CA SER A 417 17.53 18.51 -16.73
C SER A 417 16.65 19.28 -15.74
N ALA A 418 17.12 20.41 -15.18
CA ALA A 418 16.33 21.24 -14.28
C ALA A 418 15.15 21.94 -15.00
N GLU A 419 15.37 22.40 -16.25
CA GLU A 419 14.32 22.98 -17.08
C GLU A 419 13.25 21.94 -17.48
N GLU A 420 13.66 20.70 -17.77
CA GLU A 420 12.76 19.59 -18.08
C GLU A 420 11.93 19.20 -16.87
N GLN A 421 12.51 19.12 -15.68
CA GLN A 421 11.78 18.85 -14.43
C GLN A 421 10.78 19.97 -14.12
N LEU A 422 11.18 21.24 -14.29
CA LEU A 422 10.28 22.37 -14.07
C LEU A 422 9.10 22.36 -15.04
N ARG A 423 9.34 22.05 -16.32
CA ARG A 423 8.28 21.89 -17.33
C ARG A 423 7.35 20.73 -17.02
N ALA A 424 7.91 19.59 -16.57
CA ALA A 424 7.12 18.43 -16.18
C ALA A 424 6.18 18.76 -15.02
N ILE A 425 6.65 19.47 -13.99
CA ILE A 425 5.82 19.92 -12.87
C ILE A 425 4.74 20.89 -13.36
N GLN A 426 5.08 21.90 -14.17
CA GLN A 426 4.15 22.91 -14.68
C GLN A 426 3.13 22.36 -15.69
N SER A 427 3.44 21.27 -16.38
CA SER A 427 2.53 20.60 -17.31
C SER A 427 1.66 19.55 -16.63
N SER A 428 1.96 19.16 -15.39
CA SER A 428 1.20 18.15 -14.65
C SER A 428 -0.26 18.58 -14.44
N ARG A 429 -1.17 17.60 -14.42
CA ARG A 429 -2.60 17.84 -14.11
C ARG A 429 -2.74 18.49 -12.74
N THR A 430 -1.99 18.06 -11.75
CA THR A 430 -1.95 18.63 -10.39
C THR A 430 -1.65 20.13 -10.40
N TRP A 431 -0.67 20.57 -11.22
CA TRP A 431 -0.36 22.01 -11.36
C TRP A 431 -1.49 22.80 -12.05
N LYS A 432 -2.14 22.18 -13.03
CA LYS A 432 -3.28 22.80 -13.72
C LYS A 432 -4.49 22.94 -12.79
N VAL A 433 -4.79 21.89 -12.03
CA VAL A 433 -5.84 21.91 -10.99
C VAL A 433 -5.51 22.96 -9.92
N PHE A 434 -4.27 23.00 -9.45
CA PHE A 434 -3.82 24.01 -8.51
C PHE A 434 -3.99 25.45 -9.01
N THR A 435 -3.56 25.74 -10.23
CA THR A 435 -3.73 27.10 -10.81
C THR A 435 -5.20 27.43 -10.99
N MET A 436 -6.05 26.46 -11.29
CA MET A 436 -7.50 26.60 -11.35
C MET A 436 -8.11 26.89 -9.96
N VAL A 437 -7.74 26.12 -8.95
CA VAL A 437 -8.18 26.26 -7.55
C VAL A 437 -7.71 27.59 -6.96
N MET A 438 -6.46 28.01 -7.22
CA MET A 438 -5.97 29.32 -6.78
C MET A 438 -6.72 30.48 -7.43
N ARG A 439 -7.10 30.36 -8.71
CA ARG A 439 -7.95 31.33 -9.38
C ARG A 439 -9.38 31.40 -8.79
N LEU A 440 -9.94 30.21 -8.46
CA LEU A 440 -11.23 30.12 -7.78
C LEU A 440 -11.18 30.71 -6.36
N ASN A 441 -10.10 30.48 -5.61
CA ASN A 441 -9.90 31.01 -4.26
C ASN A 441 -9.81 32.55 -4.23
N ILE A 442 -9.18 33.16 -5.24
CA ILE A 442 -9.17 34.61 -5.40
C ILE A 442 -10.62 35.12 -5.66
N GLY A 443 -11.42 34.36 -6.43
CA GLY A 443 -12.83 34.62 -6.68
C GLY A 443 -13.69 34.51 -5.41
N VAL A 444 -13.51 33.45 -4.63
CA VAL A 444 -14.24 33.19 -3.37
C VAL A 444 -13.88 34.22 -2.29
N ARG A 445 -12.60 34.55 -2.11
CA ARG A 445 -12.19 35.62 -1.18
C ARG A 445 -12.77 36.97 -1.54
N SER A 446 -12.90 37.30 -2.83
CA SER A 446 -13.54 38.53 -3.29
C SER A 446 -15.05 38.49 -3.09
N ALA A 447 -15.68 37.31 -3.17
CA ALA A 447 -17.12 37.13 -2.90
C ALA A 447 -17.43 37.21 -1.39
N LEU A 448 -16.64 36.55 -0.54
CA LEU A 448 -16.76 36.61 0.91
C LEU A 448 -16.46 38.02 1.45
N GLY A 449 -15.49 38.71 0.87
CA GLY A 449 -15.23 40.15 1.18
C GLY A 449 -16.39 41.07 0.83
N ARG A 450 -17.16 40.72 -0.22
CA ARG A 450 -18.40 41.46 -0.60
C ARG A 450 -19.57 41.13 0.32
N LEU A 451 -19.72 39.88 0.75
CA LEU A 451 -20.74 39.44 1.70
C LEU A 451 -20.52 40.05 3.10
N ARG A 452 -19.27 40.08 3.57
CA ARG A 452 -18.90 40.73 4.84
C ARG A 452 -19.19 42.24 4.85
N ARG A 453 -18.98 42.94 3.74
CA ARG A 453 -19.32 44.38 3.60
C ARG A 453 -20.84 44.64 3.51
N ARG A 454 -21.62 43.65 3.04
CA ARG A 454 -23.10 43.76 3.00
C ARG A 454 -23.76 43.42 4.34
N GLY A 455 -23.11 42.57 5.18
CA GLY A 455 -23.58 42.25 6.54
C GLY A 455 -23.45 43.44 7.51
N VAL A 456 -22.39 44.24 7.37
CA VAL A 456 -22.14 45.42 8.23
C VAL A 456 -23.05 46.60 7.91
N GLN A 457 -23.76 46.61 6.76
CA GLN A 457 -24.71 47.68 6.38
C GLN A 457 -26.17 47.35 6.77
N ARG A 458 -26.45 46.24 7.48
CA ARG A 458 -27.81 45.89 7.93
C ARG A 458 -28.02 45.98 9.46
N GLU A 459 -27.00 46.35 10.21
CA GLU A 459 -27.07 46.59 11.66
C GLU A 459 -26.68 48.04 12.05
N GLY A 460 -26.96 48.99 11.16
CA GLY A 460 -26.81 50.41 11.42
C GLY A 460 -28.13 51.12 11.10
#